data_c4a6d963a6e665d964be9a12f8694716
#
_entry.id   c4a6d963a6e665d964be9a12f8694716
#
_cell.length_a   1.000
_cell.length_b   1.000
_cell.length_c   1.000
_cell.angle_alpha   90.00
_cell.angle_beta   90.00
_cell.angle_gamma   90.00
#
_symmetry.space_group_name_H-M   'P 1'
#
loop_
_entity.id
_entity.type
_entity.pdbx_description
1 polymer ?
#
loop_
_entity_poly.entity_id
_entity_poly.type
_entity_poly.pdbx_seq_one_letter_code
_entity_poly.pdbx_strand_id
1 'polypeptide(L)'
;MNECIAEGLKDAGSATGLAGVMQALEQASNVYAAYVGLDVHKDTIAVAVAECGRGAPEYYGEIAHTPKKVAKLVERLSARYGGERLLWVYEAGPCGYGLYRQIVETGHDCEVVAPSLIPQKAGERRKTDRRDALGLARLSRAGELTAVWVPAPEQEAIRDLTRAREDMKKLELKARQTLGAFLLRHGKVYAGKSRWTQAHFRWLETVTYDSPVQQIVLQEYIEAVKTAQRQVASLEQQMRAALPQWSLAPVVEGLMALRGVSLISAMTILAELGDISRFDSPRQLMAYLGLVPSERSSGPNRRQGAVTKTGNGHVRRVLVEAGWNYRFPARKTRDIEKRAEKTSETVQAIAWAAQKRLCGRYQQLLRAGKVKQQVTTAVGRELAGFIWAIACEVMGKDHGSRATA
;
A
#
# COMPACT_ATOMS: atom_id res chain seq x y z
N MET A 1 10.36 15.85 23.13
CA MET A 1 10.73 14.63 23.90
C MET A 1 12.19 14.61 24.35
N ASN A 2 13.11 15.25 23.62
CA ASN A 2 14.56 15.27 24.03
C ASN A 2 14.93 16.36 25.04
N GLU A 3 14.14 17.40 25.22
CA GLU A 3 14.44 18.46 26.20
C GLU A 3 14.08 18.07 27.64
N CYS A 4 13.00 17.32 27.84
CA CYS A 4 12.65 16.82 29.19
C CYS A 4 13.66 15.77 29.74
N ILE A 5 14.38 15.05 28.86
CA ILE A 5 15.40 14.08 29.25
C ILE A 5 16.69 14.82 29.67
N ALA A 6 16.99 15.97 29.06
CA ALA A 6 18.19 16.74 29.34
C ALA A 6 18.12 17.52 30.67
N GLU A 7 16.95 17.94 31.14
CA GLU A 7 16.76 18.57 32.45
C GLU A 7 16.85 17.57 33.62
N GLY A 8 16.31 16.35 33.43
CA GLY A 8 16.38 15.28 34.44
C GLY A 8 17.80 14.75 34.75
N LEU A 9 18.76 14.95 33.83
CA LEU A 9 20.13 14.50 33.99
C LEU A 9 21.02 15.47 34.79
N LYS A 10 20.57 16.69 35.04
CA LYS A 10 21.33 17.68 35.84
C LYS A 10 21.18 17.52 37.37
N ASP A 11 20.11 16.86 37.82
CA ASP A 11 19.85 16.64 39.26
C ASP A 11 20.17 15.23 39.73
N ALA A 12 20.82 14.39 38.94
CA ALA A 12 21.13 13.00 39.24
C ALA A 12 22.40 12.81 40.10
N GLY A 13 22.58 13.66 41.11
CA GLY A 13 23.67 13.53 42.08
C GLY A 13 23.34 12.71 43.34
N SER A 14 22.12 12.18 43.48
CA SER A 14 21.73 11.35 44.62
C SER A 14 21.11 10.03 44.18
N ALA A 15 21.32 8.94 44.90
CA ALA A 15 20.75 7.62 44.64
C ALA A 15 19.21 7.63 44.51
N THR A 16 18.54 8.62 45.08
CA THR A 16 17.10 8.87 45.00
C THR A 16 16.71 9.39 43.61
N GLY A 17 17.55 10.16 42.92
CA GLY A 17 17.28 10.68 41.59
C GLY A 17 17.34 9.60 40.51
N LEU A 18 18.30 8.69 40.62
CA LEU A 18 18.44 7.55 39.70
C LEU A 18 17.27 6.55 39.80
N ALA A 19 16.80 6.28 41.02
CA ALA A 19 15.62 5.43 41.23
C ALA A 19 14.34 6.06 40.65
N GLY A 20 14.16 7.38 40.80
CA GLY A 20 13.05 8.11 40.21
C GLY A 20 13.06 8.14 38.67
N VAL A 21 14.26 8.31 38.08
CA VAL A 21 14.45 8.25 36.61
C VAL A 21 14.21 6.84 36.09
N MET A 22 14.73 5.80 36.79
CA MET A 22 14.45 4.41 36.42
C MET A 22 12.96 4.05 36.56
N GLN A 23 12.32 4.51 37.62
CA GLN A 23 10.87 4.30 37.81
C GLN A 23 10.03 5.06 36.76
N ALA A 24 10.45 6.26 36.36
CA ALA A 24 9.81 7.01 35.28
C ALA A 24 10.06 6.36 33.89
N LEU A 25 11.24 5.79 33.65
CA LEU A 25 11.55 5.02 32.46
C LEU A 25 10.81 3.67 32.44
N GLU A 26 10.68 2.99 33.56
CA GLU A 26 9.84 1.79 33.68
C GLU A 26 8.34 2.10 33.51
N GLN A 27 7.84 3.20 34.05
CA GLN A 27 6.46 3.66 33.86
C GLN A 27 6.20 4.12 32.41
N ALA A 28 7.18 4.74 31.75
CA ALA A 28 7.08 5.11 30.32
C ALA A 28 7.19 3.90 29.40
N SER A 29 7.76 2.78 29.84
CA SER A 29 7.88 1.53 29.05
C SER A 29 6.65 0.62 29.17
N ASN A 30 5.79 0.81 30.18
CA ASN A 30 4.63 -0.05 30.43
C ASN A 30 3.30 0.68 30.20
N VAL A 31 3.05 1.11 28.96
CA VAL A 31 1.79 1.72 28.57
C VAL A 31 0.62 0.72 28.62
N TYR A 32 0.90 -0.59 28.53
CA TYR A 32 -0.11 -1.65 28.47
C TYR A 32 0.16 -2.70 29.57
N ALA A 33 -0.91 -3.17 30.21
CA ALA A 33 -0.86 -4.26 31.19
C ALA A 33 -0.50 -5.60 30.53
N ALA A 34 -1.00 -5.82 29.30
CA ALA A 34 -0.68 -7.01 28.52
C ALA A 34 -0.81 -6.78 27.01
N TYR A 35 -0.20 -7.65 26.25
CA TYR A 35 -0.16 -7.69 24.79
C TYR A 35 -0.87 -8.96 24.29
N VAL A 36 -1.96 -8.81 23.54
CA VAL A 36 -2.82 -9.89 23.10
C VAL A 36 -2.58 -10.17 21.62
N GLY A 37 -1.95 -11.30 21.32
CA GLY A 37 -1.70 -11.77 19.95
C GLY A 37 -2.86 -12.64 19.47
N LEU A 38 -3.38 -12.32 18.29
CA LEU A 38 -4.49 -13.02 17.66
C LEU A 38 -4.06 -13.58 16.30
N ASP A 39 -4.16 -14.89 16.14
CA ASP A 39 -4.07 -15.50 14.81
C ASP A 39 -5.49 -15.72 14.28
N VAL A 40 -5.84 -14.92 13.26
CA VAL A 40 -7.22 -14.69 12.83
C VAL A 40 -7.53 -15.48 11.56
N HIS A 41 -8.42 -16.46 11.69
CA HIS A 41 -8.99 -17.22 10.57
C HIS A 41 -10.47 -16.88 10.35
N LYS A 42 -11.04 -17.38 9.26
CA LYS A 42 -12.45 -17.15 8.92
C LYS A 42 -13.40 -17.53 10.04
N ASP A 43 -13.21 -18.71 10.63
CA ASP A 43 -14.15 -19.31 11.57
C ASP A 43 -13.64 -19.30 13.02
N THR A 44 -12.32 -19.15 13.24
CA THR A 44 -11.67 -19.20 14.54
C THR A 44 -10.61 -18.15 14.73
N ILE A 45 -10.29 -17.83 15.98
CA ILE A 45 -9.22 -16.96 16.41
C ILE A 45 -8.44 -17.67 17.51
N ALA A 46 -7.15 -17.95 17.28
CA ALA A 46 -6.25 -18.40 18.32
C ALA A 46 -5.72 -17.18 19.10
N VAL A 47 -5.76 -17.26 20.43
CA VAL A 47 -5.48 -16.14 21.32
C VAL A 47 -4.30 -16.49 22.23
N ALA A 48 -3.35 -15.58 22.33
CA ALA A 48 -2.25 -15.65 23.27
C ALA A 48 -2.03 -14.30 23.97
N VAL A 49 -1.55 -14.32 25.19
CA VAL A 49 -1.34 -13.14 26.03
C VAL A 49 0.09 -13.11 26.52
N ALA A 50 0.75 -11.97 26.36
CA ALA A 50 2.06 -11.67 26.95
C ALA A 50 1.91 -10.56 27.98
N GLU A 51 2.06 -10.87 29.25
CA GLU A 51 2.10 -9.87 30.32
C GLU A 51 3.37 -9.04 30.25
N CYS A 52 3.38 -7.88 30.90
CA CYS A 52 4.59 -7.11 31.06
C CYS A 52 5.72 -7.91 31.69
N GLY A 53 6.98 -7.58 31.36
CA GLY A 53 8.13 -8.28 31.87
C GLY A 53 8.66 -9.40 30.95
N ARG A 54 9.51 -10.31 31.51
CA ARG A 54 10.26 -11.31 30.73
C ARG A 54 9.61 -12.69 30.67
N GLY A 55 8.41 -12.87 31.26
CA GLY A 55 7.68 -14.14 31.26
C GLY A 55 7.37 -14.63 29.84
N ALA A 56 7.25 -15.95 29.67
CA ALA A 56 6.79 -16.49 28.40
C ALA A 56 5.31 -16.13 28.16
N PRO A 57 4.90 -15.86 26.91
CA PRO A 57 3.48 -15.65 26.59
C PRO A 57 2.65 -16.91 26.92
N GLU A 58 1.45 -16.69 27.40
CA GLU A 58 0.47 -17.74 27.69
C GLU A 58 -0.44 -17.96 26.47
N TYR A 59 -0.69 -19.21 26.09
CA TYR A 59 -1.76 -19.51 25.13
C TYR A 59 -3.09 -19.52 25.86
N TYR A 60 -3.94 -18.55 25.56
CA TYR A 60 -5.25 -18.41 26.21
C TYR A 60 -6.27 -19.44 25.70
N GLY A 61 -6.19 -19.83 24.43
CA GLY A 61 -7.10 -20.76 23.79
C GLY A 61 -7.56 -20.29 22.41
N GLU A 62 -8.57 -20.98 21.89
CA GLU A 62 -9.21 -20.65 20.62
C GLU A 62 -10.67 -20.25 20.86
N ILE A 63 -11.14 -19.26 20.11
CA ILE A 63 -12.54 -18.82 20.12
C ILE A 63 -13.11 -18.85 18.70
N ALA A 64 -14.44 -18.96 18.59
CA ALA A 64 -15.10 -18.74 17.30
C ALA A 64 -15.01 -17.27 16.89
N HIS A 65 -14.70 -17.02 15.61
CA HIS A 65 -14.60 -15.67 15.03
C HIS A 65 -16.01 -15.10 14.80
N THR A 66 -16.66 -14.70 15.88
CA THR A 66 -17.96 -14.01 15.85
C THR A 66 -17.93 -12.79 16.74
N PRO A 67 -18.63 -11.70 16.40
CA PRO A 67 -18.62 -10.45 17.17
C PRO A 67 -18.95 -10.69 18.67
N LYS A 68 -19.90 -11.57 18.95
CA LYS A 68 -20.29 -11.92 20.33
C LYS A 68 -19.17 -12.59 21.12
N LYS A 69 -18.41 -13.50 20.50
CA LYS A 69 -17.30 -14.20 21.16
C LYS A 69 -16.11 -13.30 21.35
N VAL A 70 -15.82 -12.40 20.37
CA VAL A 70 -14.79 -11.38 20.50
C VAL A 70 -15.11 -10.42 21.63
N ALA A 71 -16.33 -9.88 21.70
CA ALA A 71 -16.76 -9.00 22.79
C ALA A 71 -16.58 -9.66 24.17
N LYS A 72 -17.00 -10.94 24.31
CA LYS A 72 -16.80 -11.71 25.54
C LYS A 72 -15.33 -11.97 25.87
N LEU A 73 -14.46 -12.13 24.87
CA LEU A 73 -13.02 -12.26 25.08
C LEU A 73 -12.44 -10.94 25.61
N VAL A 74 -12.79 -9.80 24.98
CA VAL A 74 -12.35 -8.47 25.41
C VAL A 74 -12.78 -8.20 26.86
N GLU A 75 -14.06 -8.42 27.19
CA GLU A 75 -14.59 -8.27 28.53
C GLU A 75 -13.83 -9.09 29.58
N ARG A 76 -13.57 -10.38 29.29
CA ARG A 76 -12.84 -11.27 30.20
C ARG A 76 -11.39 -10.86 30.41
N LEU A 77 -10.69 -10.45 29.34
CA LEU A 77 -9.31 -10.01 29.48
C LEU A 77 -9.23 -8.66 30.16
N SER A 78 -10.14 -7.73 29.87
CA SER A 78 -10.25 -6.45 30.60
C SER A 78 -10.46 -6.67 32.10
N ALA A 79 -11.36 -7.58 32.47
CA ALA A 79 -11.60 -7.92 33.88
C ALA A 79 -10.37 -8.58 34.53
N ARG A 80 -9.65 -9.48 33.80
CA ARG A 80 -8.41 -10.11 34.30
C ARG A 80 -7.32 -9.08 34.65
N TYR A 81 -7.25 -7.98 33.89
CA TYR A 81 -6.25 -6.94 34.08
C TYR A 81 -6.80 -5.66 34.72
N GLY A 82 -7.91 -5.77 35.46
CA GLY A 82 -8.46 -4.66 36.27
C GLY A 82 -8.93 -3.45 35.47
N GLY A 83 -9.25 -3.61 34.19
CA GLY A 83 -9.65 -2.53 33.29
C GLY A 83 -8.49 -1.72 32.71
N GLU A 84 -7.25 -2.12 32.97
CA GLU A 84 -6.07 -1.48 32.37
C GLU A 84 -6.03 -1.66 30.83
N ARG A 85 -5.29 -0.79 30.14
CA ARG A 85 -5.15 -0.81 28.68
C ARG A 85 -4.42 -2.08 28.22
N LEU A 86 -4.98 -2.75 27.20
CA LEU A 86 -4.40 -3.87 26.50
C LEU A 86 -4.06 -3.46 25.08
N LEU A 87 -2.91 -3.94 24.56
CA LEU A 87 -2.60 -3.83 23.15
C LEU A 87 -2.91 -5.15 22.45
N TRP A 88 -3.82 -5.07 21.51
CA TRP A 88 -4.23 -6.20 20.68
C TRP A 88 -3.50 -6.16 19.36
N VAL A 89 -3.06 -7.29 18.85
CA VAL A 89 -2.34 -7.35 17.57
C VAL A 89 -2.73 -8.58 16.76
N TYR A 90 -2.94 -8.39 15.47
CA TYR A 90 -3.14 -9.49 14.52
C TYR A 90 -2.52 -9.19 13.15
N GLU A 91 -2.30 -10.25 12.36
CA GLU A 91 -1.72 -10.17 11.04
C GLU A 91 -2.74 -9.69 10.00
N ALA A 92 -2.36 -8.76 9.11
CA ALA A 92 -3.18 -8.31 7.99
C ALA A 92 -3.47 -9.49 7.06
N GLY A 93 -4.74 -9.82 6.90
CA GLY A 93 -5.20 -10.98 6.16
C GLY A 93 -6.58 -10.77 5.50
N PRO A 94 -7.16 -11.83 4.94
CA PRO A 94 -8.44 -11.77 4.23
C PRO A 94 -9.64 -11.43 5.14
N CYS A 95 -9.49 -11.56 6.47
CA CYS A 95 -10.54 -11.20 7.44
C CYS A 95 -10.74 -9.69 7.60
N GLY A 96 -9.88 -8.86 6.97
CA GLY A 96 -10.03 -7.40 6.94
C GLY A 96 -9.86 -6.71 8.28
N TYR A 97 -10.56 -5.58 8.46
CA TYR A 97 -10.39 -4.69 9.61
C TYR A 97 -11.59 -4.65 10.57
N GLY A 98 -12.59 -5.53 10.38
CA GLY A 98 -13.76 -5.59 11.25
C GLY A 98 -13.39 -5.86 12.71
N LEU A 99 -12.47 -6.80 12.94
CA LEU A 99 -11.96 -7.13 14.28
C LEU A 99 -11.22 -5.95 14.92
N TYR A 100 -10.40 -5.23 14.16
CA TYR A 100 -9.72 -4.01 14.61
C TYR A 100 -10.73 -2.99 15.14
N ARG A 101 -11.75 -2.67 14.33
CA ARG A 101 -12.77 -1.69 14.70
C ARG A 101 -13.53 -2.11 15.94
N GLN A 102 -13.93 -3.37 16.02
CA GLN A 102 -14.64 -3.91 17.16
C GLN A 102 -13.82 -3.78 18.47
N ILE A 103 -12.51 -4.04 18.42
CA ILE A 103 -11.64 -3.93 19.60
C ILE A 103 -11.46 -2.46 19.99
N VAL A 104 -11.21 -1.57 19.02
CA VAL A 104 -11.02 -0.14 19.28
C VAL A 104 -12.28 0.52 19.85
N GLU A 105 -13.47 0.11 19.41
CA GLU A 105 -14.75 0.56 19.94
C GLU A 105 -14.93 0.21 21.43
N THR A 106 -14.21 -0.78 21.96
CA THR A 106 -14.22 -1.13 23.39
C THR A 106 -13.23 -0.33 24.24
N GLY A 107 -12.50 0.63 23.63
CA GLY A 107 -11.53 1.49 24.32
C GLY A 107 -10.12 0.90 24.43
N HIS A 108 -9.85 -0.24 23.82
CA HIS A 108 -8.51 -0.82 23.73
C HIS A 108 -7.78 -0.43 22.45
N ASP A 109 -6.45 -0.49 22.48
CA ASP A 109 -5.64 -0.29 21.30
C ASP A 109 -5.51 -1.60 20.50
N CYS A 110 -5.54 -1.49 19.19
CA CYS A 110 -5.38 -2.63 18.30
C CYS A 110 -4.42 -2.26 17.15
N GLU A 111 -3.49 -3.14 16.85
CA GLU A 111 -2.57 -3.01 15.71
C GLU A 111 -2.79 -4.14 14.72
N VAL A 112 -2.84 -3.79 13.45
CA VAL A 112 -2.78 -4.77 12.36
C VAL A 112 -1.38 -4.73 11.79
N VAL A 113 -0.71 -5.88 11.70
CA VAL A 113 0.71 -5.92 11.32
C VAL A 113 0.92 -6.55 9.95
N ALA A 114 1.97 -6.10 9.25
CA ALA A 114 2.29 -6.60 7.92
C ALA A 114 2.91 -8.00 7.99
N PRO A 115 2.33 -9.03 7.34
CA PRO A 115 2.84 -10.41 7.34
C PRO A 115 4.31 -10.51 6.94
N SER A 116 4.68 -9.77 5.90
CA SER A 116 6.04 -9.79 5.33
C SER A 116 7.11 -9.10 6.20
N LEU A 117 6.71 -8.40 7.25
CA LEU A 117 7.59 -7.68 8.17
C LEU A 117 7.65 -8.31 9.57
N ILE A 118 6.91 -9.41 9.81
CA ILE A 118 6.96 -10.13 11.07
C ILE A 118 8.30 -10.87 11.14
N PRO A 119 9.14 -10.63 12.17
CA PRO A 119 10.40 -11.34 12.35
C PRO A 119 10.18 -12.85 12.51
N GLN A 120 10.87 -13.64 11.71
CA GLN A 120 10.82 -15.10 11.78
C GLN A 120 12.16 -15.63 12.32
N LYS A 121 12.10 -16.59 13.26
CA LYS A 121 13.32 -17.25 13.75
C LYS A 121 13.86 -18.21 12.69
N ALA A 122 15.16 -18.13 12.42
CA ALA A 122 15.82 -19.07 11.54
C ALA A 122 15.65 -20.52 12.08
N GLY A 123 15.20 -21.44 11.22
CA GLY A 123 15.00 -22.85 11.57
C GLY A 123 13.62 -23.19 12.11
N GLU A 124 12.72 -22.27 12.33
CA GLU A 124 11.35 -22.54 12.74
C GLU A 124 10.52 -23.03 11.55
N ARG A 125 10.37 -24.35 11.42
CA ARG A 125 9.65 -25.01 10.29
C ARG A 125 8.23 -25.42 10.61
N ARG A 126 7.78 -25.29 11.85
CA ARG A 126 6.43 -25.70 12.27
C ARG A 126 5.55 -24.46 12.43
N LYS A 127 4.60 -24.29 11.52
CA LYS A 127 3.56 -23.26 11.59
C LYS A 127 2.31 -23.89 12.22
N THR A 128 1.78 -23.27 13.28
CA THR A 128 0.50 -23.61 13.91
C THR A 128 -0.09 -22.33 14.49
N ASP A 129 -1.42 -22.19 14.43
CA ASP A 129 -2.17 -21.02 14.89
C ASP A 129 -1.82 -20.62 16.34
N ARG A 130 -1.65 -21.64 17.22
CA ARG A 130 -1.17 -21.42 18.59
C ARG A 130 0.20 -20.75 18.64
N ARG A 131 1.15 -21.15 17.78
CA ARG A 131 2.50 -20.58 17.76
C ARG A 131 2.51 -19.19 17.16
N ASP A 132 1.68 -18.98 16.15
CA ASP A 132 1.57 -17.69 15.48
C ASP A 132 0.98 -16.65 16.44
N ALA A 133 -0.08 -16.99 17.20
CA ALA A 133 -0.62 -16.13 18.26
C ALA A 133 0.40 -15.83 19.36
N LEU A 134 1.13 -16.86 19.87
CA LEU A 134 2.19 -16.68 20.88
C LEU A 134 3.33 -15.80 20.34
N GLY A 135 3.71 -15.97 19.08
CA GLY A 135 4.71 -15.16 18.38
C GLY A 135 4.30 -13.70 18.31
N LEU A 136 3.06 -13.43 17.89
CA LEU A 136 2.51 -12.07 17.80
C LEU A 136 2.48 -11.37 19.17
N ALA A 137 1.98 -12.02 20.21
CA ALA A 137 1.95 -11.45 21.56
C ALA A 137 3.37 -11.11 22.07
N ARG A 138 4.33 -12.02 21.85
CA ARG A 138 5.73 -11.83 22.25
C ARG A 138 6.40 -10.68 21.49
N LEU A 139 6.24 -10.64 20.16
CA LEU A 139 6.86 -9.62 19.30
C LEU A 139 6.22 -8.25 19.51
N SER A 140 4.91 -8.19 19.77
CA SER A 140 4.22 -6.96 20.14
C SER A 140 4.78 -6.37 21.43
N ARG A 141 4.91 -7.19 22.49
CA ARG A 141 5.54 -6.79 23.76
C ARG A 141 6.98 -6.29 23.59
N ALA A 142 7.72 -6.89 22.65
CA ALA A 142 9.09 -6.49 22.36
C ALA A 142 9.21 -5.23 21.48
N GLY A 143 8.08 -4.70 20.95
CA GLY A 143 8.10 -3.57 20.01
C GLY A 143 8.71 -3.89 18.65
N GLU A 144 8.77 -5.18 18.27
CA GLU A 144 9.39 -5.64 17.02
C GLU A 144 8.42 -5.73 15.83
N LEU A 145 7.16 -5.41 16.05
CA LEU A 145 6.13 -5.46 14.99
C LEU A 145 5.99 -4.10 14.29
N THR A 146 5.69 -4.15 13.02
CA THR A 146 5.41 -2.95 12.22
C THR A 146 3.92 -2.91 11.87
N ALA A 147 3.22 -1.96 12.49
CA ALA A 147 1.80 -1.75 12.23
C ALA A 147 1.57 -1.24 10.80
N VAL A 148 0.51 -1.72 10.17
CA VAL A 148 0.01 -1.15 8.91
C VAL A 148 -1.02 -0.07 9.21
N TRP A 149 -1.13 0.88 8.32
CA TRP A 149 -2.20 1.86 8.39
C TRP A 149 -3.55 1.19 8.11
N VAL A 150 -4.47 1.30 9.06
CA VAL A 150 -5.85 0.83 8.91
C VAL A 150 -6.70 1.97 8.33
N PRO A 151 -7.34 1.78 7.17
CA PRO A 151 -8.16 2.81 6.55
C PRO A 151 -9.47 3.02 7.31
N ALA A 152 -9.96 4.26 7.31
CA ALA A 152 -11.34 4.52 7.67
C ALA A 152 -12.30 3.79 6.68
N PRO A 153 -13.55 3.50 7.08
CA PRO A 153 -14.50 2.78 6.22
C PRO A 153 -14.69 3.38 4.83
N GLU A 154 -14.73 4.71 4.74
CA GLU A 154 -14.80 5.44 3.47
C GLU A 154 -13.58 5.15 2.57
N GLN A 155 -12.38 5.18 3.15
CA GLN A 155 -11.14 4.90 2.43
C GLN A 155 -11.06 3.45 1.98
N GLU A 156 -11.54 2.53 2.82
CA GLU A 156 -11.61 1.09 2.49
C GLU A 156 -12.55 0.86 1.31
N ALA A 157 -13.75 1.49 1.30
CA ALA A 157 -14.70 1.39 0.20
C ALA A 157 -14.12 1.89 -1.14
N ILE A 158 -13.39 3.01 -1.14
CA ILE A 158 -12.72 3.50 -2.36
C ILE A 158 -11.58 2.54 -2.78
N ARG A 159 -10.86 1.94 -1.82
CA ARG A 159 -9.84 0.92 -2.11
C ARG A 159 -10.47 -0.31 -2.75
N ASP A 160 -11.60 -0.78 -2.28
CA ASP A 160 -12.31 -1.93 -2.86
C ASP A 160 -12.74 -1.62 -4.30
N LEU A 161 -13.24 -0.40 -4.56
CA LEU A 161 -13.62 0.03 -5.91
C LEU A 161 -12.40 0.06 -6.87
N THR A 162 -11.26 0.59 -6.42
CA THR A 162 -10.03 0.62 -7.24
C THR A 162 -9.48 -0.77 -7.50
N ARG A 163 -9.54 -1.68 -6.52
CA ARG A 163 -9.11 -3.08 -6.64
C ARG A 163 -10.04 -3.87 -7.55
N ALA A 164 -11.35 -3.71 -7.41
CA ALA A 164 -12.33 -4.32 -8.32
C ALA A 164 -12.06 -3.92 -9.78
N ARG A 165 -11.78 -2.63 -10.02
CA ARG A 165 -11.38 -2.17 -11.37
C ARG A 165 -10.09 -2.82 -11.85
N GLU A 166 -9.09 -2.99 -10.97
CA GLU A 166 -7.84 -3.67 -11.31
C GLU A 166 -8.07 -5.13 -11.68
N ASP A 167 -8.93 -5.83 -10.95
CA ASP A 167 -9.24 -7.24 -11.21
C ASP A 167 -10.00 -7.41 -12.53
N MET A 168 -10.97 -6.54 -12.82
CA MET A 168 -11.62 -6.53 -14.13
C MET A 168 -10.62 -6.23 -15.27
N LYS A 169 -9.61 -5.40 -15.03
CA LYS A 169 -8.55 -5.15 -16.00
C LYS A 169 -7.66 -6.37 -16.27
N LYS A 170 -7.40 -7.17 -15.24
CA LYS A 170 -6.70 -8.47 -15.38
C LYS A 170 -7.55 -9.47 -16.18
N LEU A 171 -8.86 -9.52 -15.93
CA LEU A 171 -9.78 -10.37 -16.68
C LEU A 171 -9.85 -9.93 -18.16
N GLU A 172 -9.94 -8.64 -18.45
CA GLU A 172 -9.88 -8.10 -19.80
C GLU A 172 -8.58 -8.54 -20.52
N LEU A 173 -7.44 -8.41 -19.85
CA LEU A 173 -6.15 -8.86 -20.40
C LEU A 173 -6.16 -10.36 -20.70
N LYS A 174 -6.67 -11.18 -19.79
CA LYS A 174 -6.80 -12.63 -19.98
C LYS A 174 -7.69 -12.97 -21.16
N ALA A 175 -8.87 -12.34 -21.29
CA ALA A 175 -9.78 -12.54 -22.41
C ALA A 175 -9.11 -12.17 -23.73
N ARG A 176 -8.40 -11.04 -23.80
CA ARG A 176 -7.62 -10.62 -24.99
C ARG A 176 -6.54 -11.62 -25.36
N GLN A 177 -5.82 -12.16 -24.38
CA GLN A 177 -4.80 -13.19 -24.61
C GLN A 177 -5.41 -14.49 -25.12
N THR A 178 -6.53 -14.91 -24.55
CA THR A 178 -7.24 -16.14 -24.97
C THR A 178 -7.74 -16.03 -26.41
N LEU A 179 -8.41 -14.92 -26.78
CA LEU A 179 -8.83 -14.67 -28.16
C LEU A 179 -7.63 -14.58 -29.11
N GLY A 180 -6.56 -13.86 -28.71
CA GLY A 180 -5.35 -13.76 -29.52
C GLY A 180 -4.66 -15.10 -29.78
N ALA A 181 -4.61 -15.98 -28.78
CA ALA A 181 -4.05 -17.33 -28.92
C ALA A 181 -4.93 -18.22 -29.81
N PHE A 182 -6.26 -18.10 -29.69
CA PHE A 182 -7.19 -18.82 -30.57
C PHE A 182 -6.99 -18.42 -32.03
N LEU A 183 -7.00 -17.13 -32.34
CA LEU A 183 -6.78 -16.61 -33.69
C LEU A 183 -5.44 -17.05 -34.28
N LEU A 184 -4.38 -16.94 -33.48
CA LEU A 184 -3.00 -17.32 -33.89
C LEU A 184 -2.94 -18.81 -34.25
N ARG A 185 -3.51 -19.68 -33.43
CA ARG A 185 -3.54 -21.14 -33.67
C ARG A 185 -4.24 -21.52 -34.99
N HIS A 186 -5.18 -20.70 -35.43
CA HIS A 186 -5.90 -20.90 -36.68
C HIS A 186 -5.39 -20.02 -37.83
N GLY A 187 -4.23 -19.43 -37.71
CA GLY A 187 -3.61 -18.63 -38.77
C GLY A 187 -4.34 -17.32 -39.10
N LYS A 188 -5.27 -16.87 -38.25
CA LYS A 188 -6.00 -15.61 -38.45
C LYS A 188 -5.18 -14.45 -37.90
N VAL A 189 -4.60 -13.63 -38.77
CA VAL A 189 -3.69 -12.54 -38.39
C VAL A 189 -4.29 -11.20 -38.81
N TYR A 190 -4.40 -10.27 -37.85
CA TYR A 190 -4.78 -8.89 -38.13
C TYR A 190 -3.58 -8.10 -38.67
N ALA A 191 -3.72 -7.57 -39.89
CA ALA A 191 -2.67 -6.80 -40.56
C ALA A 191 -2.53 -5.34 -40.08
N GLY A 192 -3.50 -4.82 -39.29
CA GLY A 192 -3.50 -3.43 -38.83
C GLY A 192 -2.46 -3.16 -37.72
N LYS A 193 -2.10 -1.87 -37.57
CA LYS A 193 -1.05 -1.43 -36.60
C LYS A 193 -1.39 -1.68 -35.13
N SER A 194 -2.66 -1.56 -34.75
CA SER A 194 -3.09 -1.60 -33.34
C SER A 194 -4.27 -2.53 -33.14
N ARG A 195 -4.12 -3.49 -32.23
CA ARG A 195 -5.20 -4.38 -31.79
C ARG A 195 -6.12 -3.67 -30.79
N TRP A 196 -7.32 -4.20 -30.61
CA TRP A 196 -8.33 -3.76 -29.61
C TRP A 196 -8.90 -2.36 -29.89
N THR A 197 -8.77 -1.87 -31.13
CA THR A 197 -9.42 -0.69 -31.66
C THR A 197 -10.74 -1.07 -32.36
N GLN A 198 -11.59 -0.09 -32.67
CA GLN A 198 -12.79 -0.34 -33.46
C GLN A 198 -12.49 -1.02 -34.82
N ALA A 199 -11.37 -0.65 -35.46
CA ALA A 199 -10.92 -1.29 -36.70
C ALA A 199 -10.58 -2.78 -36.48
N HIS A 200 -9.95 -3.13 -35.35
CA HIS A 200 -9.70 -4.52 -35.01
C HIS A 200 -10.99 -5.30 -34.74
N PHE A 201 -11.96 -4.70 -34.03
CA PHE A 201 -13.26 -5.35 -33.79
C PHE A 201 -14.05 -5.55 -35.08
N ARG A 202 -14.06 -4.57 -36.01
CA ARG A 202 -14.65 -4.77 -37.34
C ARG A 202 -13.98 -5.90 -38.10
N TRP A 203 -12.67 -6.01 -38.04
CA TRP A 203 -11.96 -7.16 -38.63
C TRP A 203 -12.38 -8.48 -37.98
N LEU A 204 -12.49 -8.54 -36.66
CA LEU A 204 -12.94 -9.75 -35.96
C LEU A 204 -14.35 -10.20 -36.43
N GLU A 205 -15.22 -9.30 -36.80
CA GLU A 205 -16.55 -9.57 -37.35
C GLU A 205 -16.48 -10.18 -38.77
N THR A 206 -15.39 -9.96 -39.51
CA THR A 206 -15.17 -10.57 -40.83
C THR A 206 -14.49 -11.94 -40.76
N VAL A 207 -14.00 -12.35 -39.60
CA VAL A 207 -13.34 -13.64 -39.44
C VAL A 207 -14.38 -14.77 -39.41
N THR A 208 -14.21 -15.72 -40.31
CA THR A 208 -15.08 -16.91 -40.42
C THR A 208 -14.27 -18.20 -40.30
N TYR A 209 -14.95 -19.24 -39.86
CA TYR A 209 -14.45 -20.61 -39.80
C TYR A 209 -15.44 -21.54 -40.51
N ASP A 210 -14.93 -22.55 -41.20
CA ASP A 210 -15.75 -23.58 -41.86
C ASP A 210 -16.50 -24.45 -40.84
N SER A 211 -15.89 -24.65 -39.66
CA SER A 211 -16.53 -25.37 -38.57
C SER A 211 -17.47 -24.46 -37.76
N PRO A 212 -18.79 -24.75 -37.69
CA PRO A 212 -19.72 -24.00 -36.85
C PRO A 212 -19.31 -23.95 -35.38
N VAL A 213 -18.67 -25.01 -34.86
CA VAL A 213 -18.19 -25.06 -33.49
C VAL A 213 -17.06 -24.06 -33.24
N GLN A 214 -16.12 -23.91 -34.18
CA GLN A 214 -15.07 -22.89 -34.11
C GLN A 214 -15.64 -21.48 -34.23
N GLN A 215 -16.67 -21.29 -35.02
CA GLN A 215 -17.36 -20.00 -35.15
C GLN A 215 -18.04 -19.60 -33.84
N ILE A 216 -18.68 -20.55 -33.15
CA ILE A 216 -19.27 -20.32 -31.82
C ILE A 216 -18.16 -19.91 -30.82
N VAL A 217 -17.04 -20.64 -30.78
CA VAL A 217 -15.91 -20.32 -29.87
C VAL A 217 -15.34 -18.92 -30.14
N LEU A 218 -15.22 -18.53 -31.42
CA LEU A 218 -14.80 -17.18 -31.78
C LEU A 218 -15.74 -16.11 -31.19
N GLN A 219 -17.06 -16.29 -31.36
CA GLN A 219 -18.06 -15.33 -30.87
C GLN A 219 -18.02 -15.22 -29.34
N GLU A 220 -17.93 -16.35 -28.63
CA GLU A 220 -17.81 -16.36 -27.17
C GLU A 220 -16.54 -15.61 -26.68
N TYR A 221 -15.41 -15.80 -27.34
CA TYR A 221 -14.18 -15.09 -26.96
C TYR A 221 -14.25 -13.59 -27.28
N ILE A 222 -14.89 -13.19 -28.38
CA ILE A 222 -15.12 -11.78 -28.69
C ILE A 222 -16.02 -11.15 -27.62
N GLU A 223 -17.13 -11.83 -27.27
CA GLU A 223 -18.05 -11.32 -26.25
C GLU A 223 -17.41 -11.25 -24.87
N ALA A 224 -16.58 -12.22 -24.49
CA ALA A 224 -15.80 -12.15 -23.24
C ALA A 224 -14.92 -10.90 -23.16
N VAL A 225 -14.25 -10.52 -24.28
CA VAL A 225 -13.46 -9.28 -24.34
C VAL A 225 -14.35 -8.05 -24.21
N LYS A 226 -15.47 -7.99 -24.98
CA LYS A 226 -16.41 -6.86 -24.95
C LYS A 226 -17.03 -6.69 -23.56
N THR A 227 -17.42 -7.78 -22.91
CA THR A 227 -17.99 -7.78 -21.56
C THR A 227 -16.98 -7.27 -20.52
N ALA A 228 -15.74 -7.78 -20.53
CA ALA A 228 -14.72 -7.29 -19.64
C ALA A 228 -14.40 -5.79 -19.85
N GLN A 229 -14.40 -5.31 -21.09
CA GLN A 229 -14.26 -3.89 -21.40
C GLN A 229 -15.39 -3.04 -20.82
N ARG A 230 -16.66 -3.49 -20.95
CA ARG A 230 -17.82 -2.80 -20.37
C ARG A 230 -17.72 -2.73 -18.86
N GLN A 231 -17.30 -3.81 -18.19
CA GLN A 231 -17.12 -3.84 -16.73
C GLN A 231 -16.03 -2.86 -16.28
N VAL A 232 -14.88 -2.82 -16.94
CA VAL A 232 -13.81 -1.85 -16.63
C VAL A 232 -14.35 -0.42 -16.80
N ALA A 233 -15.02 -0.11 -17.91
CA ALA A 233 -15.56 1.23 -18.19
C ALA A 233 -16.61 1.65 -17.14
N SER A 234 -17.49 0.72 -16.73
CA SER A 234 -18.48 0.94 -15.67
C SER A 234 -17.82 1.30 -14.34
N LEU A 235 -16.81 0.52 -13.91
CA LEU A 235 -16.10 0.81 -12.67
C LEU A 235 -15.34 2.13 -12.72
N GLU A 236 -14.72 2.47 -13.87
CA GLU A 236 -14.07 3.78 -14.04
C GLU A 236 -15.09 4.94 -14.00
N GLN A 237 -16.31 4.73 -14.45
CA GLN A 237 -17.39 5.71 -14.30
C GLN A 237 -17.79 5.86 -12.83
N GLN A 238 -17.94 4.75 -12.09
CA GLN A 238 -18.24 4.80 -10.65
C GLN A 238 -17.12 5.47 -9.85
N MET A 239 -15.85 5.24 -10.19
CA MET A 239 -14.73 5.95 -9.59
C MET A 239 -14.84 7.47 -9.80
N ARG A 240 -15.21 7.92 -11.00
CA ARG A 240 -15.44 9.36 -11.27
C ARG A 240 -16.61 9.93 -10.47
N ALA A 241 -17.68 9.16 -10.33
CA ALA A 241 -18.86 9.57 -9.57
C ALA A 241 -18.61 9.64 -8.07
N ALA A 242 -17.78 8.74 -7.53
CA ALA A 242 -17.41 8.71 -6.11
C ALA A 242 -16.43 9.84 -5.72
N LEU A 243 -15.62 10.34 -6.65
CA LEU A 243 -14.56 11.31 -6.35
C LEU A 243 -15.04 12.57 -5.62
N PRO A 244 -16.13 13.27 -6.02
CA PRO A 244 -16.52 14.53 -5.38
C PRO A 244 -16.90 14.40 -3.91
N GLN A 245 -17.26 13.22 -3.47
CA GLN A 245 -17.65 12.94 -2.08
C GLN A 245 -16.49 12.42 -1.22
N TRP A 246 -15.35 12.13 -1.85
CA TRP A 246 -14.20 11.58 -1.16
C TRP A 246 -13.35 12.68 -0.52
N SER A 247 -13.02 12.53 0.76
CA SER A 247 -12.21 13.48 1.53
C SER A 247 -10.84 13.79 0.90
N LEU A 248 -10.27 12.86 0.13
CA LEU A 248 -9.01 13.05 -0.59
C LEU A 248 -9.16 13.57 -2.03
N ALA A 249 -10.35 13.99 -2.46
CA ALA A 249 -10.58 14.52 -3.81
C ALA A 249 -9.64 15.69 -4.18
N PRO A 250 -9.37 16.68 -3.32
CA PRO A 250 -8.42 17.75 -3.64
C PRO A 250 -7.00 17.23 -3.92
N VAL A 251 -6.57 16.20 -3.21
CA VAL A 251 -5.25 15.58 -3.44
C VAL A 251 -5.22 14.82 -4.76
N VAL A 252 -6.31 14.11 -5.12
CA VAL A 252 -6.46 13.48 -6.44
C VAL A 252 -6.27 14.50 -7.55
N GLU A 253 -6.94 15.65 -7.45
CA GLU A 253 -6.85 16.73 -8.44
C GLU A 253 -5.43 17.28 -8.53
N GLY A 254 -4.77 17.51 -7.38
CA GLY A 254 -3.38 17.92 -7.32
C GLY A 254 -2.43 16.94 -8.01
N LEU A 255 -2.59 15.64 -7.75
CA LEU A 255 -1.76 14.60 -8.37
C LEU A 255 -1.98 14.49 -9.88
N MET A 256 -3.15 14.80 -10.39
CA MET A 256 -3.45 14.79 -11.83
C MET A 256 -2.68 15.86 -12.61
N ALA A 257 -2.09 16.85 -11.98
CA ALA A 257 -1.17 17.79 -12.63
C ALA A 257 0.15 17.13 -13.08
N LEU A 258 0.53 16.00 -12.45
CA LEU A 258 1.72 15.25 -12.83
C LEU A 258 1.52 14.51 -14.15
N ARG A 259 2.57 14.52 -14.98
CA ARG A 259 2.61 13.72 -16.21
C ARG A 259 2.55 12.23 -15.89
N GLY A 260 1.69 11.50 -16.60
CA GLY A 260 1.52 10.05 -16.42
C GLY A 260 0.63 9.64 -15.25
N VAL A 261 0.14 10.62 -14.48
CA VAL A 261 -0.85 10.37 -13.43
C VAL A 261 -2.24 10.81 -13.92
N SER A 262 -3.10 9.85 -14.16
CA SER A 262 -4.52 10.06 -14.50
C SER A 262 -5.39 9.98 -13.24
N LEU A 263 -6.67 10.31 -13.36
CA LEU A 263 -7.65 10.15 -12.29
C LEU A 263 -7.59 8.73 -11.67
N ILE A 264 -7.62 7.70 -12.49
CA ILE A 264 -7.59 6.30 -12.03
C ILE A 264 -6.28 6.01 -11.27
N SER A 265 -5.14 6.50 -11.78
CA SER A 265 -3.84 6.32 -11.12
C SER A 265 -3.78 7.07 -9.79
N ALA A 266 -4.24 8.32 -9.75
CA ALA A 266 -4.27 9.14 -8.53
C ALA A 266 -5.18 8.52 -7.47
N MET A 267 -6.41 8.13 -7.84
CA MET A 267 -7.33 7.45 -6.92
C MET A 267 -6.74 6.14 -6.40
N THR A 268 -6.13 5.31 -7.26
CA THR A 268 -5.49 4.06 -6.82
C THR A 268 -4.36 4.32 -5.81
N ILE A 269 -3.50 5.31 -6.06
CA ILE A 269 -2.40 5.67 -5.16
C ILE A 269 -2.96 6.07 -3.79
N LEU A 270 -3.94 6.97 -3.76
CA LEU A 270 -4.50 7.49 -2.50
C LEU A 270 -5.38 6.47 -1.79
N ALA A 271 -6.15 5.65 -2.50
CA ALA A 271 -6.95 4.58 -1.90
C ALA A 271 -6.07 3.55 -1.18
N GLU A 272 -4.89 3.26 -1.71
CA GLU A 272 -3.94 2.31 -1.13
C GLU A 272 -3.07 2.91 -0.01
N LEU A 273 -2.74 4.21 -0.09
CA LEU A 273 -1.86 4.87 0.87
C LEU A 273 -2.61 5.66 1.95
N GLY A 274 -3.82 6.13 1.65
CA GLY A 274 -4.53 7.08 2.50
C GLY A 274 -3.84 8.44 2.55
N ASP A 275 -3.77 9.02 3.74
CA ASP A 275 -3.06 10.28 3.99
C ASP A 275 -1.55 10.11 3.77
N ILE A 276 -1.08 10.63 2.64
CA ILE A 276 0.35 10.58 2.28
C ILE A 276 1.17 11.55 3.16
N SER A 277 0.56 12.58 3.70
CA SER A 277 1.24 13.56 4.57
C SER A 277 1.69 12.97 5.93
N ARG A 278 1.22 11.77 6.28
CA ARG A 278 1.69 11.02 7.46
C ARG A 278 3.15 10.56 7.38
N PHE A 279 3.73 10.56 6.20
CA PHE A 279 5.15 10.27 6.02
C PHE A 279 5.97 11.54 6.25
N ASP A 280 6.98 11.48 7.12
CA ASP A 280 7.81 12.63 7.48
C ASP A 280 8.71 13.10 6.34
N SER A 281 8.96 12.23 5.37
CA SER A 281 9.81 12.54 4.23
C SER A 281 9.47 11.71 3.00
N PRO A 282 9.79 12.20 1.79
CA PRO A 282 9.63 11.43 0.57
C PRO A 282 10.47 10.13 0.58
N ARG A 283 11.58 10.09 1.32
CA ARG A 283 12.41 8.89 1.48
C ARG A 283 11.68 7.80 2.25
N GLN A 284 10.95 8.17 3.30
CA GLN A 284 10.11 7.25 4.08
C GLN A 284 9.00 6.65 3.21
N LEU A 285 8.31 7.46 2.40
CA LEU A 285 7.32 6.95 1.43
C LEU A 285 7.95 5.98 0.42
N MET A 286 9.11 6.33 -0.16
CA MET A 286 9.82 5.46 -1.11
C MET A 286 10.22 4.11 -0.47
N ALA A 287 10.65 4.12 0.79
CA ALA A 287 10.97 2.91 1.56
C ALA A 287 9.71 2.08 1.84
N TYR A 288 8.62 2.72 2.29
CA TYR A 288 7.33 2.09 2.51
C TYR A 288 6.78 1.40 1.25
N LEU A 289 7.03 1.97 0.08
CA LEU A 289 6.64 1.42 -1.22
C LEU A 289 7.61 0.33 -1.73
N GLY A 290 8.71 0.05 -1.03
CA GLY A 290 9.73 -0.90 -1.48
C GLY A 290 10.39 -0.51 -2.80
N LEU A 291 10.49 0.78 -3.07
CA LEU A 291 11.19 1.34 -4.23
C LEU A 291 12.66 1.68 -3.95
N VAL A 292 13.14 1.39 -2.74
CA VAL A 292 14.54 1.52 -2.36
C VAL A 292 15.31 0.25 -2.73
N PRO A 293 16.59 0.37 -3.14
CA PRO A 293 17.42 -0.80 -3.40
C PRO A 293 17.66 -1.58 -2.11
N SER A 294 17.70 -2.90 -2.20
CA SER A 294 18.21 -3.73 -1.12
C SER A 294 19.71 -3.45 -0.95
N GLU A 295 20.19 -3.49 0.28
CA GLU A 295 21.59 -3.26 0.58
C GLU A 295 22.15 -4.41 1.42
N ARG A 296 23.32 -4.90 1.04
CA ARG A 296 24.11 -5.88 1.76
C ARG A 296 25.53 -5.32 1.86
N SER A 297 25.75 -4.50 2.86
CA SER A 297 27.05 -3.83 3.07
C SER A 297 27.73 -4.42 4.30
N SER A 298 29.02 -4.68 4.20
CA SER A 298 29.87 -5.05 5.31
C SER A 298 31.19 -4.27 5.22
N GLY A 299 31.52 -3.51 6.26
CA GLY A 299 32.69 -2.63 6.27
C GLY A 299 32.61 -1.59 5.14
N PRO A 300 33.72 -1.31 4.44
CA PRO A 300 33.75 -0.30 3.38
C PRO A 300 33.04 -0.72 2.08
N ASN A 301 32.66 -2.00 1.96
CA ASN A 301 32.07 -2.53 0.73
C ASN A 301 30.56 -2.37 0.74
N ARG A 302 30.05 -1.46 -0.11
CA ARG A 302 28.63 -1.24 -0.33
C ARG A 302 28.12 -2.03 -1.53
N ARG A 303 27.23 -3.01 -1.30
CA ARG A 303 26.57 -3.79 -2.36
C ARG A 303 25.08 -3.49 -2.38
N GLN A 304 24.63 -2.81 -3.43
CA GLN A 304 23.22 -2.55 -3.68
C GLN A 304 22.64 -3.57 -4.65
N GLY A 305 21.49 -4.14 -4.29
CA GLY A 305 20.73 -5.08 -5.10
C GLY A 305 19.55 -4.44 -5.83
N ALA A 306 18.59 -5.26 -6.20
CA ALA A 306 17.31 -4.82 -6.76
C ALA A 306 16.47 -4.08 -5.72
N VAL A 307 15.40 -3.40 -6.14
CA VAL A 307 14.42 -2.79 -5.22
C VAL A 307 13.82 -3.85 -4.29
N THR A 308 13.61 -3.50 -3.02
CA THR A 308 13.18 -4.43 -1.97
C THR A 308 11.83 -5.08 -2.26
N LYS A 309 10.95 -4.38 -2.98
CA LYS A 309 9.57 -4.79 -3.28
C LYS A 309 8.69 -5.05 -2.04
N THR A 310 9.12 -4.62 -0.88
CA THR A 310 8.31 -4.61 0.34
C THR A 310 7.12 -3.63 0.21
N GLY A 311 6.10 -3.78 1.04
CA GLY A 311 4.95 -2.88 1.05
C GLY A 311 4.04 -2.96 -0.18
N ASN A 312 3.32 -1.88 -0.48
CA ASN A 312 2.18 -1.88 -1.40
C ASN A 312 2.55 -2.10 -2.87
N GLY A 313 2.19 -3.27 -3.40
CA GLY A 313 2.44 -3.65 -4.80
C GLY A 313 1.58 -2.92 -5.82
N HIS A 314 0.34 -2.53 -5.46
CA HIS A 314 -0.57 -1.81 -6.36
C HIS A 314 -0.02 -0.42 -6.69
N VAL A 315 0.38 0.35 -5.68
CA VAL A 315 0.98 1.67 -5.88
C VAL A 315 2.30 1.58 -6.62
N ARG A 316 3.16 0.64 -6.25
CA ARG A 316 4.45 0.43 -6.94
C ARG A 316 4.27 0.18 -8.43
N ARG A 317 3.28 -0.64 -8.83
CA ARG A 317 2.94 -0.89 -10.23
C ARG A 317 2.51 0.40 -10.94
N VAL A 318 1.56 1.14 -10.36
CA VAL A 318 1.06 2.39 -10.93
C VAL A 318 2.18 3.42 -11.12
N LEU A 319 3.09 3.55 -10.16
CA LEU A 319 4.24 4.47 -10.26
C LEU A 319 5.20 4.07 -11.37
N VAL A 320 5.49 2.78 -11.53
CA VAL A 320 6.35 2.27 -12.62
C VAL A 320 5.67 2.50 -13.98
N GLU A 321 4.36 2.25 -14.10
CA GLU A 321 3.60 2.53 -15.31
C GLU A 321 3.59 4.03 -15.63
N ALA A 322 3.39 4.90 -14.65
CA ALA A 322 3.49 6.35 -14.81
C ALA A 322 4.89 6.78 -15.27
N GLY A 323 5.93 6.14 -14.74
CA GLY A 323 7.33 6.37 -15.08
C GLY A 323 7.65 6.23 -16.57
N TRP A 324 6.94 5.37 -17.31
CA TRP A 324 7.11 5.23 -18.75
C TRP A 324 6.80 6.50 -19.56
N ASN A 325 5.97 7.39 -19.02
CA ASN A 325 5.60 8.64 -19.70
C ASN A 325 6.74 9.66 -19.76
N TYR A 326 7.76 9.52 -18.90
CA TYR A 326 8.90 10.42 -18.82
C TYR A 326 10.02 10.08 -19.82
N ARG A 327 9.83 9.06 -20.68
CA ARG A 327 10.75 8.77 -21.80
C ARG A 327 10.78 9.84 -22.88
N PHE A 328 9.74 10.65 -22.98
CA PHE A 328 9.63 11.74 -23.92
C PHE A 328 10.16 13.06 -23.32
N PRO A 329 10.58 14.03 -24.14
CA PRO A 329 11.00 15.34 -23.65
C PRO A 329 9.94 16.03 -22.80
N ALA A 330 10.38 16.88 -21.88
CA ALA A 330 9.47 17.68 -21.06
C ALA A 330 8.67 18.64 -21.97
N ARG A 331 7.35 18.56 -21.87
CA ARG A 331 6.43 19.40 -22.65
C ARG A 331 5.11 19.54 -21.90
N LYS A 332 4.62 20.76 -21.77
CA LYS A 332 3.25 21.02 -21.38
C LYS A 332 2.32 20.71 -22.55
N THR A 333 1.50 19.68 -22.42
CA THR A 333 0.45 19.38 -23.40
C THR A 333 -0.86 20.00 -22.94
N ARG A 334 -1.75 20.30 -23.86
CA ARG A 334 -3.05 20.89 -23.54
C ARG A 334 -3.81 20.12 -22.45
N ASP A 335 -3.72 18.79 -22.46
CA ASP A 335 -4.37 17.96 -21.45
C ASP A 335 -3.73 18.11 -20.05
N ILE A 336 -2.40 18.25 -19.98
CA ILE A 336 -1.69 18.49 -18.72
C ILE A 336 -2.03 19.89 -18.21
N GLU A 337 -1.99 20.91 -19.07
CA GLU A 337 -2.35 22.28 -18.72
C GLU A 337 -3.78 22.36 -18.16
N LYS A 338 -4.75 21.84 -18.91
CA LYS A 338 -6.16 21.81 -18.47
C LYS A 338 -6.39 21.13 -17.11
N ARG A 339 -5.59 20.11 -16.78
CA ARG A 339 -5.66 19.44 -15.46
C ARG A 339 -4.96 20.26 -14.38
N ALA A 340 -3.84 20.89 -14.73
CA ALA A 340 -3.06 21.73 -13.82
C ALA A 340 -3.76 23.06 -13.48
N GLU A 341 -4.50 23.67 -14.41
CA GLU A 341 -5.27 24.91 -14.22
C GLU A 341 -6.23 24.85 -13.01
N LYS A 342 -6.67 23.65 -12.64
CA LYS A 342 -7.55 23.43 -11.47
C LYS A 342 -6.83 23.42 -10.14
N THR A 343 -5.52 23.56 -10.12
CA THR A 343 -4.69 23.44 -8.92
C THR A 343 -3.97 24.75 -8.60
N SER A 344 -3.42 24.87 -7.38
CA SER A 344 -2.64 26.05 -6.98
C SER A 344 -1.38 26.22 -7.84
N GLU A 345 -0.88 27.45 -7.91
CA GLU A 345 0.37 27.76 -8.62
C GLU A 345 1.54 26.94 -8.07
N THR A 346 1.59 26.71 -6.77
CA THR A 346 2.62 25.87 -6.12
C THR A 346 2.56 24.43 -6.64
N VAL A 347 1.38 23.82 -6.71
CA VAL A 347 1.21 22.47 -7.27
C VAL A 347 1.62 22.43 -8.73
N GLN A 348 1.27 23.44 -9.53
CA GLN A 348 1.68 23.54 -10.93
C GLN A 348 3.20 23.64 -11.06
N ALA A 349 3.86 24.44 -10.19
CA ALA A 349 5.31 24.58 -10.17
C ALA A 349 5.99 23.25 -9.80
N ILE A 350 5.50 22.54 -8.79
CA ILE A 350 6.01 21.21 -8.40
C ILE A 350 5.85 20.23 -9.56
N ALA A 351 4.67 20.16 -10.19
CA ALA A 351 4.40 19.25 -11.30
C ALA A 351 5.29 19.51 -12.52
N TRP A 352 5.57 20.79 -12.83
CA TRP A 352 6.48 21.16 -13.91
C TRP A 352 7.94 20.84 -13.56
N ALA A 353 8.38 21.10 -12.33
CA ALA A 353 9.70 20.72 -11.85
C ALA A 353 9.90 19.20 -11.92
N ALA A 354 8.89 18.42 -11.50
CA ALA A 354 8.87 16.97 -11.63
C ALA A 354 9.07 16.54 -13.09
N GLN A 355 8.32 17.13 -14.02
CA GLN A 355 8.41 16.75 -15.42
C GLN A 355 9.80 17.02 -16.00
N LYS A 356 10.39 18.22 -15.76
CA LYS A 356 11.75 18.54 -16.20
C LYS A 356 12.78 17.58 -15.64
N ARG A 357 12.76 17.36 -14.31
CA ARG A 357 13.70 16.48 -13.63
C ARG A 357 13.60 15.05 -14.11
N LEU A 358 12.39 14.48 -14.12
CA LEU A 358 12.18 13.06 -14.41
C LEU A 358 12.44 12.71 -15.88
N CYS A 359 12.10 13.60 -16.82
CA CYS A 359 12.49 13.43 -18.23
C CYS A 359 14.01 13.47 -18.40
N GLY A 360 14.69 14.43 -17.79
CA GLY A 360 16.15 14.51 -17.79
C GLY A 360 16.80 13.27 -17.18
N ARG A 361 16.29 12.83 -16.02
CA ARG A 361 16.77 11.62 -15.34
C ARG A 361 16.59 10.35 -16.17
N TYR A 362 15.43 10.22 -16.83
CA TYR A 362 15.17 9.10 -17.74
C TYR A 362 16.26 9.01 -18.82
N GLN A 363 16.54 10.10 -19.52
CA GLN A 363 17.55 10.16 -20.58
C GLN A 363 18.97 9.93 -20.04
N GLN A 364 19.30 10.51 -18.89
CA GLN A 364 20.61 10.30 -18.25
C GLN A 364 20.88 8.83 -17.96
N LEU A 365 19.90 8.12 -17.37
CA LEU A 365 20.04 6.70 -17.05
C LEU A 365 20.12 5.82 -18.30
N LEU A 366 19.39 6.15 -19.37
CA LEU A 366 19.52 5.45 -20.65
C LEU A 366 20.90 5.62 -21.27
N ARG A 367 21.44 6.85 -21.27
CA ARG A 367 22.81 7.13 -21.77
C ARG A 367 23.87 6.39 -20.94
N ALA A 368 23.61 6.18 -19.64
CA ALA A 368 24.47 5.36 -18.77
C ALA A 368 24.30 3.84 -18.99
N GLY A 369 23.62 3.40 -20.06
CA GLY A 369 23.46 1.99 -20.43
C GLY A 369 22.47 1.18 -19.58
N LYS A 370 21.64 1.83 -18.73
CA LYS A 370 20.64 1.13 -17.94
C LYS A 370 19.48 0.64 -18.80
N VAL A 371 19.01 -0.58 -18.54
CA VAL A 371 17.84 -1.13 -19.24
C VAL A 371 16.58 -0.36 -18.89
N LYS A 372 15.66 -0.22 -19.85
CA LYS A 372 14.45 0.62 -19.75
C LYS A 372 13.62 0.34 -18.50
N GLN A 373 13.49 -0.91 -18.09
CA GLN A 373 12.73 -1.31 -16.90
C GLN A 373 13.36 -0.77 -15.60
N GLN A 374 14.68 -0.79 -15.48
CA GLN A 374 15.39 -0.19 -14.34
C GLN A 374 15.25 1.32 -14.35
N VAL A 375 15.36 1.96 -15.52
CA VAL A 375 15.17 3.40 -15.69
C VAL A 375 13.78 3.81 -15.22
N THR A 376 12.74 3.11 -15.70
CA THR A 376 11.35 3.39 -15.35
C THR A 376 11.09 3.24 -13.85
N THR A 377 11.66 2.20 -13.23
CA THR A 377 11.56 1.99 -11.78
C THR A 377 12.25 3.12 -11.00
N ALA A 378 13.43 3.56 -11.44
CA ALA A 378 14.14 4.67 -10.81
C ALA A 378 13.35 5.99 -10.93
N VAL A 379 12.75 6.25 -12.10
CA VAL A 379 11.87 7.40 -12.33
C VAL A 379 10.60 7.30 -11.48
N GLY A 380 9.97 6.10 -11.40
CA GLY A 380 8.80 5.87 -10.53
C GLY A 380 9.10 6.11 -9.05
N ARG A 381 10.31 5.77 -8.60
CA ARG A 381 10.79 6.10 -7.25
C ARG A 381 10.85 7.60 -7.02
N GLU A 382 11.50 8.35 -7.91
CA GLU A 382 11.58 9.81 -7.79
C GLU A 382 10.20 10.47 -7.92
N LEU A 383 9.30 9.92 -8.75
CA LEU A 383 7.91 10.38 -8.88
C LEU A 383 7.15 10.30 -7.55
N ALA A 384 7.38 9.26 -6.74
CA ALA A 384 6.80 9.15 -5.40
C ALA A 384 7.15 10.35 -4.51
N GLY A 385 8.35 10.92 -4.65
CA GLY A 385 8.74 12.13 -3.94
C GLY A 385 7.93 13.36 -4.34
N PHE A 386 7.64 13.54 -5.62
CA PHE A 386 6.80 14.64 -6.10
C PHE A 386 5.33 14.45 -5.72
N ILE A 387 4.84 13.20 -5.69
CA ILE A 387 3.50 12.87 -5.19
C ILE A 387 3.38 13.25 -3.71
N TRP A 388 4.38 12.92 -2.91
CA TRP A 388 4.45 13.32 -1.50
C TRP A 388 4.42 14.85 -1.35
N ALA A 389 5.24 15.57 -2.12
CA ALA A 389 5.31 17.04 -2.06
C ALA A 389 3.96 17.70 -2.42
N ILE A 390 3.26 17.23 -3.46
CA ILE A 390 1.94 17.73 -3.83
C ILE A 390 0.90 17.40 -2.76
N ALA A 391 0.94 16.19 -2.20
CA ALA A 391 -0.01 15.82 -1.15
C ALA A 391 0.16 16.68 0.10
N CYS A 392 1.39 16.94 0.53
CA CYS A 392 1.68 17.83 1.67
C CYS A 392 1.22 19.27 1.41
N GLU A 393 1.49 19.81 0.23
CA GLU A 393 1.04 21.15 -0.19
C GLU A 393 -0.49 21.27 -0.14
N VAL A 394 -1.21 20.32 -0.73
CA VAL A 394 -2.68 20.35 -0.77
C VAL A 394 -3.31 20.15 0.62
N MET A 395 -2.66 19.39 1.50
CA MET A 395 -3.14 19.11 2.86
C MET A 395 -2.68 20.15 3.88
N GLY A 396 -1.95 21.19 3.47
CA GLY A 396 -1.52 22.29 4.34
C GLY A 396 -0.51 21.87 5.42
N LYS A 397 0.24 20.79 5.22
CA LYS A 397 1.33 20.41 6.13
C LYS A 397 2.63 21.08 5.70
N ASP A 398 3.05 22.05 6.51
CA ASP A 398 4.33 22.75 6.33
C ASP A 398 5.49 21.81 6.75
N HIS A 399 6.01 21.07 5.81
CA HIS A 399 7.26 20.34 5.99
C HIS A 399 8.40 21.30 5.61
N GLY A 400 8.80 22.17 6.58
CA GLY A 400 9.81 23.20 6.38
C GLY A 400 10.96 22.74 5.48
N SER A 401 11.41 23.64 4.64
CA SER A 401 12.37 23.66 3.54
C SER A 401 13.59 22.71 3.58
N ARG A 402 13.39 21.39 3.73
CA ARG A 402 14.45 20.37 3.61
C ARG A 402 14.38 19.53 2.31
N ALA A 403 13.73 20.04 1.28
CA ALA A 403 13.54 19.31 0.00
C ALA A 403 14.66 19.57 -1.03
N THR A 404 15.82 20.08 -0.63
CA THR A 404 16.97 20.25 -1.54
C THR A 404 18.22 19.66 -0.94
N ALA A 405 18.46 18.38 -1.11
CA ALA A 405 19.78 17.77 -1.12
C ALA A 405 19.73 16.42 -1.88
#